data_d6bdc33e044b88e4345497bce24058e0
#
_entry.id   d6bdc33e044b88e4345497bce24058e0
#
_cell.length_a   1.000
_cell.length_b   1.000
_cell.length_c   1.000
_cell.angle_alpha   90.00
_cell.angle_beta   90.00
_cell.angle_gamma   90.00
#
_symmetry.space_group_name_H-M   'P 1'
#
loop_
_entity.id
_entity.type
_entity.pdbx_description
1 polymer ?
#
loop_
_entity_poly.entity_id
_entity_poly.type
_entity_poly.pdbx_seq_one_letter_code
_entity_poly.pdbx_strand_id
1 'polypeptide(L)'
;IWKGYKDNKIIDWFLAGLFSGFGFLSKYLFIYLLVSIDLLFIYLIFFKKERKFDFKYLITIEVFLIVLVPHLIWLNNNEFITIIYGLARTGLEQSSFLDHIKFPLIFLLKQIGILIPFLILFRLLVKKIKLNLNLKDKKLLFLLAINILPILLMFLTSVVTGSKTRTMWMTPFYLFFGTLFVYLFQAQI
;
A
#
# COMPACT_ATOMS: atom_id res chain seq x y z
N ILE A 1 12.31 0.47 5.54
CA ILE A 1 11.35 0.03 6.57
C ILE A 1 11.67 -1.39 7.06
N TRP A 2 11.68 -2.44 6.20
CA TRP A 2 12.00 -3.80 6.64
C TRP A 2 13.36 -3.92 7.32
N LYS A 3 14.38 -3.25 6.79
CA LYS A 3 15.71 -3.20 7.39
C LYS A 3 15.69 -2.47 8.74
N GLY A 4 14.99 -1.33 8.84
CA GLY A 4 14.79 -0.62 10.10
C GLY A 4 14.12 -1.50 11.16
N TYR A 5 13.07 -2.25 10.77
CA TYR A 5 12.43 -3.20 11.67
C TYR A 5 13.39 -4.29 12.15
N LYS A 6 14.28 -4.81 11.29
CA LYS A 6 15.23 -5.88 11.63
C LYS A 6 16.40 -5.37 12.48
N ASP A 7 17.07 -4.33 12.02
CA ASP A 7 18.37 -3.88 12.53
C ASP A 7 18.23 -2.72 13.54
N ASN A 8 17.08 -2.04 13.56
CA ASN A 8 16.71 -0.93 14.44
C ASN A 8 17.75 0.23 14.48
N LYS A 9 18.36 0.53 13.33
CA LYS A 9 19.31 1.65 13.21
C LYS A 9 18.56 2.95 12.92
N ILE A 10 18.97 4.06 13.52
CA ILE A 10 18.38 5.38 13.30
C ILE A 10 18.37 5.76 11.82
N ILE A 11 19.45 5.48 11.11
CA ILE A 11 19.56 5.80 9.68
C ILE A 11 18.51 5.07 8.84
N ASP A 12 18.13 3.84 9.19
CA ASP A 12 17.12 3.09 8.44
C ASP A 12 15.72 3.71 8.63
N TRP A 13 15.44 4.25 9.82
CA TRP A 13 14.19 4.97 10.11
C TRP A 13 14.15 6.35 9.46
N PHE A 14 15.29 7.07 9.47
CA PHE A 14 15.45 8.32 8.75
C PHE A 14 15.19 8.13 7.24
N LEU A 15 15.85 7.15 6.61
CA LEU A 15 15.65 6.85 5.18
C LEU A 15 14.21 6.39 4.90
N ALA A 16 13.59 5.65 5.81
CA ALA A 16 12.19 5.26 5.69
C ALA A 16 11.28 6.50 5.62
N GLY A 17 11.48 7.50 6.49
CA GLY A 17 10.73 8.75 6.47
C GLY A 17 10.96 9.56 5.20
N LEU A 18 12.22 9.70 4.80
CA LEU A 18 12.62 10.44 3.59
C LEU A 18 11.96 9.87 2.33
N PHE A 19 12.10 8.55 2.11
CA PHE A 19 11.49 7.90 0.94
C PHE A 19 9.97 7.81 1.03
N SER A 20 9.40 7.75 2.22
CA SER A 20 7.95 7.85 2.41
C SER A 20 7.42 9.22 1.99
N GLY A 21 8.12 10.29 2.36
CA GLY A 21 7.80 11.65 1.94
C GLY A 21 7.87 11.83 0.42
N PHE A 22 8.94 11.39 -0.22
CA PHE A 22 9.06 11.44 -1.68
C PHE A 22 8.02 10.56 -2.39
N GLY A 23 7.72 9.38 -1.85
CA GLY A 23 6.68 8.53 -2.39
C GLY A 23 5.30 9.20 -2.34
N PHE A 24 4.96 9.84 -1.24
CA PHE A 24 3.70 10.58 -1.09
C PHE A 24 3.64 11.80 -2.01
N LEU A 25 4.73 12.57 -2.13
CA LEU A 25 4.82 13.71 -3.04
C LEU A 25 4.71 13.31 -4.51
N SER A 26 5.21 12.13 -4.87
CA SER A 26 5.07 11.62 -6.23
C SER A 26 3.64 11.19 -6.56
N LYS A 27 2.92 10.66 -5.56
CA LYS A 27 1.53 10.20 -5.72
C LYS A 27 0.83 10.11 -4.35
N TYR A 28 -0.21 10.90 -4.13
CA TYR A 28 -0.94 10.91 -2.84
C TYR A 28 -1.49 9.54 -2.44
N LEU A 29 -1.85 8.71 -3.42
CA LEU A 29 -2.31 7.35 -3.16
C LEU A 29 -1.24 6.43 -2.51
N PHE A 30 0.01 6.88 -2.46
CA PHE A 30 1.06 6.19 -1.70
C PHE A 30 0.72 6.07 -0.20
N ILE A 31 -0.21 6.91 0.28
CA ILE A 31 -0.75 6.82 1.64
C ILE A 31 -1.29 5.42 1.97
N TYR A 32 -1.90 4.72 1.00
CA TYR A 32 -2.40 3.37 1.21
C TYR A 32 -1.30 2.37 1.53
N LEU A 33 -0.10 2.55 0.94
CA LEU A 33 1.06 1.73 1.28
C LEU A 33 1.59 2.07 2.68
N LEU A 34 1.65 3.35 3.03
CA LEU A 34 2.10 3.78 4.36
C LEU A 34 1.16 3.23 5.43
N VAL A 35 -0.14 3.43 5.29
CA VAL A 35 -1.15 2.88 6.22
C VAL A 35 -1.06 1.35 6.30
N SER A 36 -0.81 0.66 5.19
CA SER A 36 -0.64 -0.80 5.19
C SER A 36 0.56 -1.25 6.01
N ILE A 37 1.66 -0.52 5.92
CA ILE A 37 2.88 -0.78 6.68
C ILE A 37 2.66 -0.47 8.17
N ASP A 38 2.01 0.65 8.47
CA ASP A 38 1.70 1.05 9.85
C ASP A 38 0.78 0.03 10.53
N LEU A 39 -0.26 -0.44 9.83
CA LEU A 39 -1.14 -1.51 10.32
C LEU A 39 -0.37 -2.80 10.61
N LEU A 40 0.59 -3.18 9.74
CA LEU A 40 1.45 -4.32 9.99
C LEU A 40 2.30 -4.11 11.26
N PHE A 41 2.90 -2.92 11.43
CA PHE A 41 3.70 -2.62 12.64
C PHE A 41 2.85 -2.63 13.90
N ILE A 42 1.67 -2.02 13.87
CA ILE A 42 0.71 -2.07 14.99
C ILE A 42 0.40 -3.54 15.34
N TYR A 43 0.12 -4.36 14.34
CA TYR A 43 -0.13 -5.78 14.54
C TYR A 43 1.06 -6.51 15.19
N LEU A 44 2.29 -6.30 14.68
CA LEU A 44 3.49 -6.97 15.20
C LEU A 44 3.88 -6.51 16.61
N ILE A 45 3.69 -5.22 16.92
CA ILE A 45 4.10 -4.63 18.21
C ILE A 45 3.04 -4.91 19.29
N PHE A 46 1.77 -4.60 19.01
CA PHE A 46 0.73 -4.63 20.03
C PHE A 46 0.03 -5.99 20.16
N PHE A 47 -0.25 -6.67 19.05
CA PHE A 47 -0.96 -7.94 19.08
C PHE A 47 -0.02 -9.14 19.21
N LYS A 48 1.05 -9.16 18.43
CA LYS A 48 2.04 -10.25 18.52
C LYS A 48 3.08 -10.02 19.62
N LYS A 49 3.21 -8.80 20.15
CA LYS A 49 4.17 -8.42 21.19
C LYS A 49 5.61 -8.86 20.87
N GLU A 50 5.95 -8.92 19.59
CA GLU A 50 7.26 -9.41 19.14
C GLU A 50 8.38 -8.41 19.39
N ARG A 51 8.05 -7.12 19.51
CA ARG A 51 8.96 -6.04 19.92
C ARG A 51 8.24 -5.04 20.79
N LYS A 52 9.00 -4.38 21.68
CA LYS A 52 8.52 -3.19 22.38
C LYS A 52 8.49 -2.01 21.41
N PHE A 53 7.60 -1.07 21.64
CA PHE A 53 7.59 0.20 20.95
C PHE A 53 8.93 0.92 21.20
N ASP A 54 9.56 1.41 20.13
CA ASP A 54 10.82 2.16 20.19
C ASP A 54 10.58 3.57 19.64
N PHE A 55 11.00 4.59 20.36
CA PHE A 55 10.87 5.99 19.94
C PHE A 55 11.56 6.32 18.62
N LYS A 56 12.51 5.48 18.16
CA LYS A 56 13.13 5.62 16.84
C LYS A 56 12.10 5.56 15.70
N TYR A 57 10.95 4.93 15.90
CA TYR A 57 9.86 4.91 14.90
C TYR A 57 9.32 6.31 14.63
N LEU A 58 9.36 7.20 15.63
CA LEU A 58 8.92 8.59 15.48
C LEU A 58 9.79 9.37 14.51
N ILE A 59 11.09 9.03 14.38
CA ILE A 59 12.00 9.65 13.41
C ILE A 59 11.45 9.53 11.99
N THR A 60 10.83 8.39 11.66
CA THR A 60 10.20 8.20 10.34
C THR A 60 9.08 9.21 10.12
N ILE A 61 8.23 9.42 11.13
CA ILE A 61 7.10 10.36 11.06
C ILE A 61 7.61 11.80 10.97
N GLU A 62 8.59 12.18 11.80
CA GLU A 62 9.17 13.52 11.81
C GLU A 62 9.79 13.87 10.46
N VAL A 63 10.64 12.97 9.92
CA VAL A 63 11.28 13.18 8.62
C VAL A 63 10.25 13.23 7.50
N PHE A 64 9.24 12.35 7.53
CA PHE A 64 8.13 12.38 6.58
C PHE A 64 7.43 13.73 6.58
N LEU A 65 7.06 14.25 7.76
CA LEU A 65 6.40 15.54 7.90
C LEU A 65 7.28 16.69 7.43
N ILE A 66 8.57 16.70 7.78
CA ILE A 66 9.54 17.73 7.32
C ILE A 66 9.59 17.78 5.80
N VAL A 67 9.65 16.62 5.13
CA VAL A 67 9.66 16.53 3.67
C VAL A 67 8.37 17.09 3.05
N LEU A 68 7.24 16.95 3.75
CA LEU A 68 5.95 17.44 3.27
C LEU A 68 5.72 18.94 3.50
N VAL A 69 6.39 19.57 4.46
CA VAL A 69 6.17 20.98 4.82
C VAL A 69 6.14 21.92 3.62
N PRO A 70 7.13 21.93 2.69
CA PRO A 70 7.10 22.85 1.54
C PRO A 70 5.87 22.63 0.67
N HIS A 71 5.47 21.39 0.48
CA HIS A 71 4.29 21.04 -0.32
C HIS A 71 2.99 21.45 0.38
N LEU A 72 2.89 21.28 1.69
CA LEU A 72 1.72 21.71 2.47
C LEU A 72 1.55 23.23 2.44
N ILE A 73 2.64 23.99 2.53
CA ILE A 73 2.62 25.46 2.36
C ILE A 73 2.14 25.80 0.96
N TRP A 74 2.67 25.15 -0.07
CA TRP A 74 2.24 25.37 -1.44
C TRP A 74 0.76 25.02 -1.64
N LEU A 75 0.27 23.90 -1.11
CA LEU A 75 -1.14 23.51 -1.18
C LEU A 75 -2.06 24.56 -0.57
N ASN A 76 -1.70 25.06 0.62
CA ASN A 76 -2.48 26.11 1.29
C ASN A 76 -2.56 27.39 0.45
N ASN A 77 -1.44 27.80 -0.17
CA ASN A 77 -1.37 28.99 -1.00
C ASN A 77 -2.09 28.84 -2.36
N ASN A 78 -2.37 27.59 -2.78
CA ASN A 78 -3.05 27.27 -4.04
C ASN A 78 -4.40 26.58 -3.82
N GLU A 79 -5.09 26.89 -2.71
CA GLU A 79 -6.46 26.46 -2.44
C GLU A 79 -6.68 24.95 -2.59
N PHE A 80 -5.66 24.14 -2.26
CA PHE A 80 -5.70 22.66 -2.35
C PHE A 80 -6.05 22.10 -3.75
N ILE A 81 -5.75 22.85 -4.81
CA ILE A 81 -6.17 22.55 -6.19
C ILE A 81 -5.89 21.10 -6.63
N THR A 82 -4.75 20.51 -6.26
CA THR A 82 -4.40 19.14 -6.64
C THR A 82 -5.26 18.09 -5.94
N ILE A 83 -5.66 18.36 -4.69
CA ILE A 83 -6.55 17.49 -3.92
C ILE A 83 -7.97 17.60 -4.48
N ILE A 84 -8.47 18.82 -4.69
CA ILE A 84 -9.80 19.08 -5.27
C ILE A 84 -9.90 18.41 -6.65
N TYR A 85 -8.90 18.59 -7.51
CA TYR A 85 -8.84 17.92 -8.81
C TYR A 85 -8.86 16.40 -8.69
N GLY A 86 -8.11 15.85 -7.75
CA GLY A 86 -8.10 14.39 -7.48
C GLY A 86 -9.47 13.88 -7.05
N LEU A 87 -10.14 14.57 -6.12
CA LEU A 87 -11.47 14.23 -5.62
C LEU A 87 -12.53 14.34 -6.72
N ALA A 88 -12.55 15.42 -7.50
CA ALA A 88 -13.48 15.58 -8.62
C ALA A 88 -13.42 14.41 -9.61
N ARG A 89 -12.23 13.83 -9.82
CA ARG A 89 -12.06 12.66 -10.69
C ARG A 89 -12.62 11.36 -10.14
N THR A 90 -12.97 11.31 -8.85
CA THR A 90 -13.57 10.12 -8.21
C THR A 90 -15.10 10.08 -8.35
N GLY A 91 -15.74 11.18 -8.76
CA GLY A 91 -17.19 11.30 -8.87
C GLY A 91 -17.93 11.28 -7.54
N LEU A 92 -17.25 11.61 -6.43
CA LEU A 92 -17.83 11.61 -5.07
C LEU A 92 -19.08 12.48 -4.94
N GLU A 93 -19.10 13.63 -5.61
CA GLU A 93 -20.22 14.60 -5.51
C GLU A 93 -21.54 14.07 -6.10
N GLN A 94 -21.49 13.03 -6.92
CA GLN A 94 -22.65 12.45 -7.64
C GLN A 94 -22.90 10.99 -7.25
N SER A 95 -22.33 10.51 -6.14
CA SER A 95 -22.44 9.10 -5.75
C SER A 95 -23.86 8.74 -5.29
N SER A 96 -24.41 7.67 -5.84
CA SER A 96 -25.67 7.06 -5.39
C SER A 96 -25.40 5.86 -4.46
N PHE A 97 -26.41 5.41 -3.73
CA PHE A 97 -26.29 4.23 -2.87
C PHE A 97 -25.78 2.99 -3.63
N LEU A 98 -26.19 2.82 -4.88
CA LEU A 98 -25.74 1.70 -5.72
C LEU A 98 -24.26 1.77 -6.07
N ASP A 99 -23.65 2.96 -6.04
CA ASP A 99 -22.23 3.15 -6.36
C ASP A 99 -21.31 2.58 -5.28
N HIS A 100 -21.78 2.49 -4.03
CA HIS A 100 -21.06 1.84 -2.93
C HIS A 100 -20.90 0.32 -3.12
N ILE A 101 -21.67 -0.29 -4.00
CA ILE A 101 -21.56 -1.71 -4.37
C ILE A 101 -20.93 -1.86 -5.76
N LYS A 102 -21.42 -1.10 -6.73
CA LYS A 102 -21.02 -1.20 -8.13
C LYS A 102 -19.54 -0.88 -8.36
N PHE A 103 -19.06 0.25 -7.84
CA PHE A 103 -17.68 0.68 -8.10
C PHE A 103 -16.63 -0.19 -7.42
N PRO A 104 -16.77 -0.64 -6.15
CA PRO A 104 -15.85 -1.59 -5.57
C PRO A 104 -15.77 -2.91 -6.33
N LEU A 105 -16.90 -3.46 -6.80
CA LEU A 105 -16.91 -4.70 -7.59
C LEU A 105 -16.22 -4.50 -8.95
N ILE A 106 -16.52 -3.41 -9.65
CA ILE A 106 -15.84 -3.06 -10.91
C ILE A 106 -14.34 -2.89 -10.66
N PHE A 107 -13.95 -2.26 -9.55
CA PHE A 107 -12.56 -2.11 -9.18
C PHE A 107 -11.86 -3.47 -9.04
N LEU A 108 -12.41 -4.40 -8.25
CA LEU A 108 -11.83 -5.74 -8.07
C LEU A 108 -11.72 -6.51 -9.39
N LEU A 109 -12.78 -6.51 -10.20
CA LEU A 109 -12.76 -7.17 -11.50
C LEU A 109 -11.65 -6.64 -12.41
N LYS A 110 -11.45 -5.32 -12.41
CA LYS A 110 -10.37 -4.69 -13.19
C LYS A 110 -8.99 -5.02 -12.62
N GLN A 111 -8.82 -5.13 -11.29
CA GLN A 111 -7.56 -5.54 -10.71
C GLN A 111 -7.22 -6.99 -11.09
N ILE A 112 -8.20 -7.90 -11.04
CA ILE A 112 -8.03 -9.28 -11.53
C ILE A 112 -7.63 -9.27 -13.01
N GLY A 113 -8.33 -8.48 -13.84
CA GLY A 113 -8.03 -8.38 -15.28
C GLY A 113 -6.58 -7.95 -15.57
N ILE A 114 -6.05 -6.97 -14.81
CA ILE A 114 -4.64 -6.55 -14.95
C ILE A 114 -3.67 -7.65 -14.55
N LEU A 115 -4.02 -8.49 -13.59
CA LEU A 115 -3.15 -9.56 -13.11
C LEU A 115 -3.17 -10.80 -14.01
N ILE A 116 -4.15 -10.96 -14.90
CA ILE A 116 -4.25 -12.13 -15.79
C ILE A 116 -2.96 -12.40 -16.57
N PRO A 117 -2.36 -11.43 -17.30
CA PRO A 117 -1.11 -11.68 -18.03
C PRO A 117 0.03 -12.16 -17.11
N PHE A 118 0.14 -11.56 -15.94
CA PHE A 118 1.12 -11.97 -14.92
C PHE A 118 0.86 -13.41 -14.44
N LEU A 119 -0.39 -13.76 -14.14
CA LEU A 119 -0.76 -15.09 -13.67
C LEU A 119 -0.51 -16.18 -14.73
N ILE A 120 -0.79 -15.88 -16.00
CA ILE A 120 -0.49 -16.77 -17.12
C ILE A 120 1.03 -16.98 -17.21
N LEU A 121 1.81 -15.90 -17.23
CA LEU A 121 3.26 -15.98 -17.30
C LEU A 121 3.84 -16.76 -16.11
N PHE A 122 3.37 -16.47 -14.90
CA PHE A 122 3.78 -17.18 -13.69
C PHE A 122 3.48 -18.69 -13.82
N ARG A 123 2.29 -19.07 -14.28
CA ARG A 123 1.90 -20.49 -14.47
C ARG A 123 2.74 -21.18 -15.52
N LEU A 124 3.15 -20.50 -16.59
CA LEU A 124 3.99 -21.06 -17.64
C LEU A 124 5.44 -21.26 -17.20
N LEU A 125 5.98 -20.36 -16.38
CA LEU A 125 7.38 -20.42 -15.94
C LEU A 125 7.60 -21.36 -14.76
N VAL A 126 6.60 -21.61 -13.94
CA VAL A 126 6.75 -22.38 -12.70
C VAL A 126 6.46 -23.86 -12.94
N LYS A 127 7.46 -24.69 -12.67
CA LYS A 127 7.37 -26.16 -12.83
C LYS A 127 6.61 -26.83 -11.67
N LYS A 128 6.91 -26.39 -10.43
CA LYS A 128 6.28 -26.93 -9.22
C LYS A 128 5.75 -25.81 -8.36
N ILE A 129 4.56 -26.01 -7.82
CA ILE A 129 3.86 -25.06 -6.93
C ILE A 129 3.56 -25.79 -5.63
N LYS A 130 4.05 -25.24 -4.52
CA LYS A 130 3.69 -25.66 -3.18
C LYS A 130 3.25 -24.45 -2.37
N LEU A 131 1.97 -24.38 -2.06
CA LEU A 131 1.43 -23.27 -1.27
C LEU A 131 1.98 -23.30 0.15
N ASN A 132 2.60 -22.19 0.57
CA ASN A 132 3.09 -21.98 1.93
C ASN A 132 2.42 -20.74 2.56
N LEU A 133 1.31 -20.97 3.24
CA LEU A 133 0.52 -19.93 3.94
C LEU A 133 0.87 -19.93 5.45
N ASN A 134 2.15 -19.74 5.78
CA ASN A 134 2.55 -19.60 7.18
C ASN A 134 2.44 -18.16 7.66
N LEU A 135 1.28 -17.79 8.23
CA LEU A 135 1.04 -16.45 8.79
C LEU A 135 1.88 -16.13 10.06
N LYS A 136 2.72 -17.07 10.52
CA LYS A 136 3.74 -16.77 11.54
C LYS A 136 5.02 -16.22 10.92
N ASP A 137 5.22 -16.39 9.61
CA ASP A 137 6.38 -15.87 8.92
C ASP A 137 6.24 -14.35 8.65
N LYS A 138 7.11 -13.58 9.29
CA LYS A 138 7.14 -12.10 9.18
C LYS A 138 7.41 -11.60 7.77
N LYS A 139 8.22 -12.34 6.98
CA LYS A 139 8.50 -11.96 5.60
C LYS A 139 7.24 -12.08 4.74
N LEU A 140 6.49 -13.18 4.92
CA LEU A 140 5.21 -13.34 4.25
C LEU A 140 4.22 -12.26 4.66
N LEU A 141 4.11 -11.96 5.96
CA LEU A 141 3.24 -10.88 6.45
C LEU A 141 3.61 -9.52 5.85
N PHE A 142 4.92 -9.21 5.77
CA PHE A 142 5.40 -7.98 5.15
C PHE A 142 5.05 -7.94 3.65
N LEU A 143 5.27 -9.03 2.91
CA LEU A 143 4.92 -9.09 1.49
C LEU A 143 3.40 -8.97 1.26
N LEU A 144 2.57 -9.57 2.12
CA LEU A 144 1.11 -9.42 2.06
C LEU A 144 0.70 -7.98 2.36
N ALA A 145 1.31 -7.35 3.38
CA ALA A 145 1.00 -5.97 3.74
C ALA A 145 1.31 -4.98 2.63
N ILE A 146 2.43 -5.11 1.92
CA ILE A 146 2.80 -4.15 0.86
C ILE A 146 2.10 -4.41 -0.48
N ASN A 147 1.58 -5.62 -0.72
CA ASN A 147 0.96 -5.97 -2.00
C ASN A 147 -0.57 -6.06 -1.93
N ILE A 148 -1.12 -6.73 -0.90
CA ILE A 148 -2.56 -7.02 -0.83
C ILE A 148 -3.31 -5.95 -0.04
N LEU A 149 -2.73 -5.50 1.09
CA LEU A 149 -3.43 -4.59 2.00
C LEU A 149 -3.74 -3.22 1.37
N PRO A 150 -2.88 -2.59 0.53
CA PRO A 150 -3.24 -1.35 -0.18
C PRO A 150 -4.45 -1.53 -1.12
N ILE A 151 -4.55 -2.69 -1.79
CA ILE A 151 -5.70 -2.99 -2.67
C ILE A 151 -6.98 -3.12 -1.83
N LEU A 152 -6.89 -3.82 -0.70
CA LEU A 152 -8.00 -3.99 0.23
C LEU A 152 -8.46 -2.65 0.81
N LEU A 153 -7.52 -1.79 1.23
CA LEU A 153 -7.84 -0.46 1.75
C LEU A 153 -8.50 0.42 0.67
N MET A 154 -8.03 0.38 -0.57
CA MET A 154 -8.65 1.10 -1.68
C MET A 154 -10.07 0.57 -1.97
N PHE A 155 -10.25 -0.76 -1.94
CA PHE A 155 -11.57 -1.38 -2.06
C PHE A 155 -12.51 -0.89 -0.96
N LEU A 156 -12.07 -0.92 0.30
CA LEU A 156 -12.85 -0.43 1.44
C LEU A 156 -13.19 1.06 1.32
N THR A 157 -12.24 1.88 0.87
CA THR A 157 -12.50 3.30 0.59
C THR A 157 -13.62 3.46 -0.43
N SER A 158 -13.59 2.69 -1.53
CA SER A 158 -14.64 2.72 -2.55
C SER A 158 -15.99 2.26 -2.01
N VAL A 159 -16.02 1.22 -1.13
CA VAL A 159 -17.25 0.78 -0.45
C VAL A 159 -17.83 1.87 0.43
N VAL A 160 -17.00 2.53 1.24
CA VAL A 160 -17.44 3.56 2.21
C VAL A 160 -17.87 4.84 1.51
N THR A 161 -17.14 5.26 0.47
CA THR A 161 -17.36 6.57 -0.17
C THR A 161 -18.20 6.53 -1.43
N GLY A 162 -18.45 5.34 -2.02
CA GLY A 162 -19.07 5.24 -3.34
C GLY A 162 -18.19 5.79 -4.48
N SER A 163 -16.89 5.99 -4.23
CA SER A 163 -15.98 6.62 -5.18
C SER A 163 -15.55 5.66 -6.29
N LYS A 164 -15.44 6.21 -7.52
CA LYS A 164 -14.92 5.48 -8.69
C LYS A 164 -13.40 5.52 -8.70
N THR A 165 -12.77 4.41 -8.33
CA THR A 165 -11.32 4.26 -8.37
C THR A 165 -10.83 3.91 -9.77
N ARG A 166 -9.76 4.57 -10.23
CA ARG A 166 -9.17 4.28 -11.54
C ARG A 166 -8.16 3.14 -11.42
N THR A 167 -8.24 2.19 -12.33
CA THR A 167 -7.43 0.97 -12.33
C THR A 167 -5.93 1.26 -12.33
N MET A 168 -5.46 2.24 -13.12
CA MET A 168 -4.05 2.62 -13.21
C MET A 168 -3.48 3.20 -11.90
N TRP A 169 -4.34 3.57 -10.95
CA TRP A 169 -3.86 4.09 -9.67
C TRP A 169 -3.17 3.03 -8.83
N MET A 170 -3.51 1.75 -9.04
CA MET A 170 -2.96 0.62 -8.29
C MET A 170 -1.67 0.04 -8.89
N THR A 171 -1.27 0.44 -10.09
CA THR A 171 -0.08 -0.11 -10.77
C THR A 171 1.19 -0.16 -9.91
N PRO A 172 1.56 0.89 -9.13
CA PRO A 172 2.75 0.83 -8.28
C PRO A 172 2.71 -0.25 -7.20
N PHE A 173 1.52 -0.66 -6.76
CA PHE A 173 1.36 -1.66 -5.69
C PHE A 173 1.59 -3.09 -6.18
N TYR A 174 1.69 -3.30 -7.49
CA TYR A 174 2.01 -4.61 -8.07
C TYR A 174 3.51 -4.88 -8.25
N LEU A 175 4.37 -3.91 -7.90
CA LEU A 175 5.81 -4.01 -8.10
C LEU A 175 6.42 -5.27 -7.45
N PHE A 176 5.93 -5.67 -6.30
CA PHE A 176 6.43 -6.83 -5.55
C PHE A 176 5.52 -8.06 -5.65
N PHE A 177 4.52 -8.07 -6.53
CA PHE A 177 3.63 -9.23 -6.72
C PHE A 177 4.40 -10.48 -7.14
N GLY A 178 5.37 -10.34 -8.04
CA GLY A 178 6.22 -11.46 -8.44
C GLY A 178 6.94 -12.07 -7.25
N THR A 179 7.53 -11.25 -6.39
CA THR A 179 8.21 -11.71 -5.17
C THR A 179 7.23 -12.37 -4.20
N LEU A 180 6.04 -11.80 -4.01
CA LEU A 180 4.98 -12.39 -3.19
C LEU A 180 4.59 -13.78 -3.71
N PHE A 181 4.36 -13.93 -5.00
CA PHE A 181 3.93 -15.19 -5.60
C PHE A 181 5.01 -16.28 -5.51
N VAL A 182 6.26 -15.94 -5.82
CA VAL A 182 7.38 -16.87 -5.67
C VAL A 182 7.51 -17.32 -4.22
N TYR A 183 7.39 -16.42 -3.28
CA TYR A 183 7.51 -16.73 -1.85
C TYR A 183 6.32 -17.55 -1.34
N LEU A 184 5.10 -17.17 -1.71
CA LEU A 184 3.85 -17.82 -1.27
C LEU A 184 3.72 -19.25 -1.84
N PHE A 185 4.08 -19.41 -3.09
CA PHE A 185 3.93 -20.69 -3.81
C PHE A 185 5.22 -21.52 -3.81
N GLN A 186 6.30 -21.09 -3.14
CA GLN A 186 7.59 -21.76 -3.16
C GLN A 186 7.97 -22.22 -4.59
N ALA A 187 7.76 -21.30 -5.56
CA ALA A 187 7.86 -21.59 -6.97
C ALA A 187 9.29 -22.00 -7.36
N GLN A 188 9.41 -23.17 -8.02
CA GLN A 188 10.65 -23.61 -8.66
C GLN A 188 10.56 -23.33 -10.15
N ILE A 189 11.44 -22.48 -10.64
CA ILE A 189 11.57 -22.09 -12.05
C ILE A 189 12.44 -23.09 -12.81
#